data_b2c2b22cc0200a634a019150e87687c9
#
_entry.id   b2c2b22cc0200a634a019150e87687c9
#
_cell.length_a   1.000
_cell.length_b   1.000
_cell.length_c   1.000
_cell.angle_alpha   90.00
_cell.angle_beta   90.00
_cell.angle_gamma   90.00
#
_symmetry.space_group_name_H-M   'P 1'
#
loop_
_entity.id
_entity.type
_entity.pdbx_description
1 polymer ?
#
loop_
_entity_poly.entity_id
_entity_poly.type
_entity_poly.pdbx_seq_one_letter_code
_entity_poly.pdbx_strand_id
1 'polypeptide(L)'
;MSNAVVSRIGQAAGSGSTTALFLKVFSGEVITAFETANSTLDKHMVRTISSGKSAQFPVTGKATASYHTIGNEITGGTITHNERVISIMDLLIAPVFIGRIEEAMNHYDVRSIYSSELGRALANQMDKHVYQAMLLASRAGAA
;
A
#
# COMPACT_ATOMS: atom_id res chain seq x y z
N MET A 1 36.36 -10.33 29.94
CA MET A 1 35.03 -9.79 29.60
C MET A 1 34.03 -10.91 29.84
N SER A 2 33.13 -10.72 30.78
CA SER A 2 32.09 -11.71 31.09
C SER A 2 31.09 -11.76 29.94
N ASN A 3 31.00 -12.92 29.31
CA ASN A 3 29.99 -13.16 28.24
C ASN A 3 28.69 -13.57 28.93
N ALA A 4 28.06 -12.63 29.60
CA ALA A 4 26.77 -12.84 30.28
C ALA A 4 25.70 -13.09 29.23
N VAL A 5 25.26 -14.34 29.10
CA VAL A 5 24.08 -14.68 28.30
C VAL A 5 22.86 -14.15 29.06
N VAL A 6 22.25 -13.09 28.52
CA VAL A 6 21.05 -12.51 29.10
C VAL A 6 19.89 -13.49 28.91
N SER A 7 19.31 -13.97 30.03
CA SER A 7 18.08 -14.76 30.00
C SER A 7 16.93 -13.91 29.54
N ARG A 8 16.40 -14.21 28.36
CA ARG A 8 15.29 -13.48 27.76
C ARG A 8 14.01 -14.29 27.90
N ILE A 9 13.20 -13.96 28.89
CA ILE A 9 11.90 -14.60 29.10
C ILE A 9 11.00 -14.27 27.89
N GLY A 10 10.51 -15.30 27.20
CA GLY A 10 9.56 -15.15 26.09
C GLY A 10 10.15 -14.82 24.71
N GLN A 11 11.45 -15.06 24.51
CA GLN A 11 12.12 -14.84 23.21
C GLN A 11 12.57 -16.12 22.51
N ALA A 12 11.90 -17.22 22.66
CA ALA A 12 12.13 -18.37 21.80
C ALA A 12 11.61 -18.05 20.39
N ALA A 13 12.53 -17.92 19.41
CA ALA A 13 12.17 -17.72 18.00
C ALA A 13 11.68 -19.04 17.36
N GLY A 14 10.67 -19.65 17.93
CA GLY A 14 10.11 -20.92 17.47
C GLY A 14 8.56 -20.93 17.51
N SER A 15 7.99 -21.97 16.95
CA SER A 15 6.55 -22.22 17.02
C SER A 15 6.10 -22.26 18.50
N GLY A 16 5.18 -21.38 18.90
CA GLY A 16 4.72 -21.24 20.28
C GLY A 16 5.38 -20.11 21.09
N SER A 17 6.22 -19.26 20.47
CA SER A 17 6.79 -18.09 21.14
C SER A 17 5.73 -17.07 21.57
N THR A 18 5.78 -16.62 22.82
CA THR A 18 4.91 -15.54 23.34
C THR A 18 5.14 -14.22 22.61
N THR A 19 6.36 -14.00 22.09
CA THR A 19 6.71 -12.83 21.27
C THR A 19 5.99 -12.85 19.93
N ALA A 20 5.74 -14.03 19.35
CA ALA A 20 5.02 -14.13 18.07
C ALA A 20 3.55 -13.68 18.20
N LEU A 21 2.91 -13.94 19.31
CA LEU A 21 1.55 -13.46 19.59
C LEU A 21 1.53 -11.94 19.76
N PHE A 22 2.48 -11.39 20.50
CA PHE A 22 2.63 -9.94 20.68
C PHE A 22 2.78 -9.22 19.34
N LEU A 23 3.68 -9.70 18.47
CA LEU A 23 3.88 -9.13 17.14
C LEU A 23 2.64 -9.20 16.24
N LYS A 24 1.88 -10.29 16.33
CA LYS A 24 0.62 -10.43 15.58
C LYS A 24 -0.46 -9.45 16.07
N VAL A 25 -0.60 -9.27 17.38
CA VAL A 25 -1.56 -8.32 17.97
C VAL A 25 -1.18 -6.89 17.58
N PHE A 26 0.09 -6.51 17.76
CA PHE A 26 0.56 -5.18 17.38
C PHE A 26 0.39 -4.90 15.89
N SER A 27 0.72 -5.85 15.02
CA SER A 27 0.49 -5.73 13.58
C SER A 27 -0.98 -5.56 13.24
N GLY A 28 -1.88 -6.30 13.90
CA GLY A 28 -3.33 -6.16 13.73
C GLY A 28 -3.83 -4.77 14.11
N GLU A 29 -3.36 -4.21 15.22
CA GLU A 29 -3.71 -2.85 15.66
C GLU A 29 -3.26 -1.79 14.65
N VAL A 30 -2.05 -1.90 14.12
CA VAL A 30 -1.53 -0.98 13.08
C VAL A 30 -2.36 -1.06 11.80
N ILE A 31 -2.72 -2.26 11.35
CA ILE A 31 -3.55 -2.45 10.15
C ILE A 31 -4.93 -1.83 10.35
N THR A 32 -5.57 -2.07 11.49
CA THR A 32 -6.88 -1.47 11.80
C THR A 32 -6.83 0.05 11.85
N ALA A 33 -5.79 0.62 12.45
CA ALA A 33 -5.58 2.06 12.47
C ALA A 33 -5.33 2.63 11.07
N PHE A 34 -4.58 1.92 10.24
CA PHE A 34 -4.34 2.28 8.83
C PHE A 34 -5.64 2.30 8.02
N GLU A 35 -6.45 1.24 8.09
CA GLU A 35 -7.73 1.15 7.38
C GLU A 35 -8.71 2.25 7.82
N THR A 36 -8.77 2.54 9.11
CA THR A 36 -9.65 3.57 9.66
C THR A 36 -9.20 5.00 9.28
N ALA A 37 -7.90 5.25 9.24
CA ALA A 37 -7.35 6.56 8.96
C ALA A 37 -7.25 6.88 7.46
N ASN A 38 -7.26 5.87 6.59
CA ASN A 38 -7.14 6.06 5.14
C ASN A 38 -8.46 6.61 4.56
N SER A 39 -8.38 7.70 3.82
CA SER A 39 -9.54 8.36 3.23
C SER A 39 -9.75 8.02 1.75
N THR A 40 -8.75 7.48 1.09
CA THR A 40 -8.77 7.23 -0.37
C THR A 40 -8.97 5.78 -0.76
N LEU A 41 -8.88 4.83 0.19
CA LEU A 41 -8.89 3.40 -0.10
C LEU A 41 -10.12 2.95 -0.90
N ASP A 42 -11.30 3.51 -0.58
CA ASP A 42 -12.57 3.19 -1.24
C ASP A 42 -12.91 4.12 -2.44
N LYS A 43 -12.02 5.08 -2.74
CA LYS A 43 -12.29 6.12 -3.76
C LYS A 43 -11.69 5.81 -5.11
N HIS A 44 -10.91 4.76 -5.23
CA HIS A 44 -10.24 4.40 -6.48
C HIS A 44 -10.32 2.88 -6.74
N MET A 45 -10.12 2.51 -8.00
CA MET A 45 -10.12 1.10 -8.40
C MET A 45 -8.84 0.43 -7.90
N VAL A 46 -8.97 -0.60 -7.09
CA VAL A 46 -7.87 -1.40 -6.56
C VAL A 46 -7.75 -2.69 -7.35
N ARG A 47 -6.53 -3.03 -7.76
CA ARG A 47 -6.19 -4.32 -8.36
C ARG A 47 -5.13 -5.02 -7.52
N THR A 48 -5.47 -6.20 -7.03
CA THR A 48 -4.54 -7.04 -6.28
C THR A 48 -3.76 -7.95 -7.23
N ILE A 49 -2.44 -7.98 -7.08
CA ILE A 49 -1.54 -8.91 -7.78
C ILE A 49 -0.97 -9.90 -6.77
N SER A 50 -1.09 -11.19 -7.06
CA SER A 50 -0.63 -12.26 -6.16
C SER A 50 0.86 -12.56 -6.30
N SER A 51 1.47 -12.21 -7.44
CA SER A 51 2.88 -12.44 -7.74
C SER A 51 3.37 -11.45 -8.80
N GLY A 52 4.67 -11.17 -8.81
CA GLY A 52 5.29 -10.27 -9.76
C GLY A 52 5.58 -8.88 -9.20
N LYS A 53 6.40 -8.13 -9.92
CA LYS A 53 6.88 -6.79 -9.56
C LYS A 53 6.10 -5.67 -10.26
N SER A 54 5.30 -6.02 -11.25
CA SER A 54 4.59 -5.04 -12.09
C SER A 54 3.20 -5.54 -12.47
N ALA A 55 2.28 -4.61 -12.69
CA ALA A 55 0.96 -4.85 -13.24
C ALA A 55 0.79 -4.06 -14.54
N GLN A 56 0.24 -4.70 -15.56
CA GLN A 56 -0.06 -4.11 -16.85
C GLN A 56 -1.56 -3.77 -16.92
N PHE A 57 -1.86 -2.57 -17.38
CA PHE A 57 -3.22 -2.08 -17.61
C PHE A 57 -3.38 -1.78 -19.09
N PRO A 58 -4.21 -2.56 -19.82
CA PRO A 58 -4.46 -2.29 -21.23
C PRO A 58 -5.27 -0.99 -21.37
N VAL A 59 -4.84 -0.13 -22.30
CA VAL A 59 -5.54 1.10 -22.68
C VAL A 59 -5.92 0.96 -24.15
N THR A 60 -7.21 1.02 -24.42
CA THR A 60 -7.74 0.99 -25.79
C THR A 60 -8.02 2.40 -26.29
N GLY A 61 -7.62 2.70 -27.50
CA GLY A 61 -7.95 3.97 -28.17
C GLY A 61 -9.45 4.08 -28.48
N LYS A 62 -9.87 5.26 -28.88
CA LYS A 62 -11.25 5.53 -29.29
C LYS A 62 -11.47 5.13 -30.75
N ALA A 63 -12.59 4.49 -31.05
CA ALA A 63 -13.04 4.29 -32.41
C ALA A 63 -13.61 5.62 -32.95
N THR A 64 -13.31 5.91 -34.22
CA THR A 64 -13.91 7.04 -34.95
C THR A 64 -15.05 6.55 -35.82
N ALA A 65 -16.17 7.26 -35.82
CA ALA A 65 -17.29 7.02 -36.71
C ALA A 65 -17.36 8.13 -37.77
N SER A 66 -17.61 7.77 -39.01
CA SER A 66 -17.80 8.69 -40.14
C SER A 66 -19.01 8.31 -40.95
N TYR A 67 -19.64 9.28 -41.61
CA TYR A 67 -20.72 9.02 -42.56
C TYR A 67 -20.17 8.43 -43.86
N HIS A 68 -20.79 7.36 -44.32
CA HIS A 68 -20.43 6.71 -45.59
C HIS A 68 -21.22 7.32 -46.75
N THR A 69 -20.52 7.59 -47.85
CA THR A 69 -21.14 8.02 -49.12
C THR A 69 -21.42 6.77 -49.96
N ILE A 70 -22.67 6.63 -50.39
CA ILE A 70 -23.13 5.50 -51.21
C ILE A 70 -22.27 5.43 -52.50
N GLY A 71 -21.73 4.26 -52.79
CA GLY A 71 -20.89 4.01 -53.96
C GLY A 71 -19.39 3.99 -53.72
N ASN A 72 -18.96 4.36 -52.53
CA ASN A 72 -17.54 4.26 -52.16
C ASN A 72 -17.22 2.96 -51.40
N GLU A 73 -15.97 2.53 -51.44
CA GLU A 73 -15.49 1.38 -50.68
C GLU A 73 -15.44 1.69 -49.19
N ILE A 74 -15.89 0.75 -48.35
CA ILE A 74 -15.81 0.87 -46.89
C ILE A 74 -14.42 0.41 -46.45
N THR A 75 -13.60 1.35 -46.02
CA THR A 75 -12.28 1.07 -45.44
C THR A 75 -12.39 0.93 -43.92
N GLY A 76 -11.86 -0.18 -43.35
CA GLY A 76 -11.85 -0.41 -41.92
C GLY A 76 -10.95 0.59 -41.19
N GLY A 77 -11.42 1.08 -40.04
CA GLY A 77 -10.61 1.89 -39.13
C GLY A 77 -9.80 0.99 -38.16
N THR A 78 -8.56 1.38 -37.86
CA THR A 78 -7.72 0.70 -36.86
C THR A 78 -7.92 1.32 -35.49
N ILE A 79 -8.13 0.49 -34.46
CA ILE A 79 -8.13 0.94 -33.07
C ILE A 79 -6.75 0.64 -32.50
N THR A 80 -6.07 1.68 -32.04
CA THR A 80 -4.75 1.54 -31.39
C THR A 80 -4.90 1.03 -29.98
N HIS A 81 -4.04 0.08 -29.60
CA HIS A 81 -3.95 -0.45 -28.27
C HIS A 81 -2.61 -0.07 -27.67
N ASN A 82 -2.63 0.30 -26.40
CA ASN A 82 -1.42 0.59 -25.64
C ASN A 82 -1.53 -0.07 -24.25
N GLU A 83 -0.44 -0.15 -23.53
CA GLU A 83 -0.42 -0.64 -22.16
C GLU A 83 0.22 0.37 -21.22
N ARG A 84 -0.31 0.45 -20.01
CA ARG A 84 0.30 1.19 -18.92
C ARG A 84 0.85 0.20 -17.92
N VAL A 85 2.16 0.20 -17.72
CA VAL A 85 2.84 -0.67 -16.75
C VAL A 85 3.08 0.12 -15.47
N ILE A 86 2.60 -0.41 -14.34
CA ILE A 86 2.89 0.12 -13.01
C ILE A 86 3.82 -0.87 -12.33
N SER A 87 5.00 -0.41 -11.93
CA SER A 87 6.01 -1.20 -11.24
C SER A 87 6.07 -0.83 -9.77
N ILE A 88 6.20 -1.85 -8.91
CA ILE A 88 6.47 -1.66 -7.48
C ILE A 88 7.98 -1.39 -7.34
N MET A 89 8.35 -0.19 -6.87
CA MET A 89 9.74 0.21 -6.72
C MET A 89 10.18 0.21 -5.26
N ASP A 90 9.38 0.77 -4.37
CA ASP A 90 9.76 1.07 -3.00
C ASP A 90 8.81 0.45 -1.98
N LEU A 91 9.34 0.19 -0.79
CA LEU A 91 8.60 -0.28 0.37
C LEU A 91 8.44 0.88 1.36
N LEU A 92 7.20 1.26 1.66
CA LEU A 92 6.91 2.22 2.72
C LEU A 92 7.02 1.55 4.07
N ILE A 93 7.91 2.05 4.92
CA ILE A 93 8.13 1.54 6.28
C ILE A 93 7.99 2.65 7.31
N ALA A 94 7.44 2.31 8.46
CA ALA A 94 7.38 3.19 9.63
C ALA A 94 8.02 2.46 10.82
N PRO A 95 9.37 2.52 10.96
CA PRO A 95 10.07 1.80 12.02
C PRO A 95 9.88 2.49 13.36
N VAL A 96 9.59 1.70 14.40
CA VAL A 96 9.57 2.11 15.80
C VAL A 96 10.31 1.09 16.65
N PHE A 97 11.11 1.57 17.58
CA PHE A 97 11.79 0.75 18.57
C PHE A 97 11.23 1.05 19.97
N ILE A 98 10.74 0.03 20.65
CA ILE A 98 10.22 0.13 22.02
C ILE A 98 11.11 -0.72 22.92
N GLY A 99 11.79 -0.06 23.87
CA GLY A 99 12.60 -0.73 24.87
C GLY A 99 11.71 -1.46 25.89
N ARG A 100 11.95 -2.75 26.15
CA ARG A 100 11.16 -3.54 27.11
C ARG A 100 11.21 -2.98 28.53
N ILE A 101 12.31 -2.39 28.93
CA ILE A 101 12.48 -1.77 30.25
C ILE A 101 11.58 -0.54 30.34
N GLU A 102 11.54 0.27 29.29
CA GLU A 102 10.72 1.46 29.21
C GLU A 102 9.22 1.11 29.20
N GLU A 103 8.82 0.06 28.47
CA GLU A 103 7.44 -0.45 28.48
C GLU A 103 7.02 -0.91 29.88
N ALA A 104 7.90 -1.61 30.60
CA ALA A 104 7.63 -2.05 31.98
C ALA A 104 7.59 -0.92 33.00
N MET A 105 8.28 0.17 32.75
CA MET A 105 8.33 1.37 33.61
C MET A 105 7.17 2.32 33.36
N ASN A 106 6.52 2.24 32.20
CA ASN A 106 5.41 3.09 31.85
C ASN A 106 4.09 2.59 32.49
N HIS A 107 3.39 3.50 33.15
CA HIS A 107 2.11 3.28 33.79
C HIS A 107 0.93 3.25 32.80
N TYR A 108 1.17 3.66 31.56
CA TYR A 108 0.17 3.77 30.49
C TYR A 108 0.44 2.79 29.35
N ASP A 109 -0.61 2.38 28.64
CA ASP A 109 -0.48 1.56 27.44
C ASP A 109 0.06 2.37 26.26
N VAL A 110 1.37 2.63 26.29
CA VAL A 110 2.10 3.39 25.27
C VAL A 110 2.09 2.63 23.92
N ARG A 111 2.00 1.30 23.96
CA ARG A 111 1.98 0.46 22.76
C ARG A 111 0.77 0.76 21.87
N SER A 112 -0.40 0.89 22.43
CA SER A 112 -1.64 1.22 21.70
C SER A 112 -1.56 2.61 21.05
N ILE A 113 -0.92 3.57 21.70
CA ILE A 113 -0.70 4.90 21.14
C ILE A 113 0.24 4.83 19.95
N TYR A 114 1.36 4.09 20.07
CA TYR A 114 2.31 3.96 18.98
C TYR A 114 1.73 3.19 17.79
N SER A 115 0.96 2.11 18.00
CA SER A 115 0.32 1.39 16.90
C SER A 115 -0.64 2.27 16.11
N SER A 116 -1.42 3.10 16.81
CA SER A 116 -2.34 4.06 16.19
C SER A 116 -1.61 5.14 15.39
N GLU A 117 -0.54 5.71 15.93
CA GLU A 117 0.25 6.73 15.24
C GLU A 117 0.98 6.17 14.01
N LEU A 118 1.51 4.96 14.09
CA LEU A 118 2.12 4.28 12.95
C LEU A 118 1.10 4.02 11.83
N GLY A 119 -0.09 3.53 12.18
CA GLY A 119 -1.17 3.32 11.23
C GLY A 119 -1.58 4.62 10.54
N ARG A 120 -1.73 5.72 11.29
CA ARG A 120 -2.03 7.05 10.73
C ARG A 120 -0.91 7.58 9.83
N ALA A 121 0.35 7.43 10.22
CA ALA A 121 1.48 7.89 9.42
C ALA A 121 1.53 7.17 8.06
N LEU A 122 1.32 5.86 8.04
CA LEU A 122 1.25 5.06 6.82
C LEU A 122 0.05 5.47 5.94
N ALA A 123 -1.13 5.65 6.54
CA ALA A 123 -2.35 6.07 5.84
C ALA A 123 -2.19 7.44 5.21
N ASN A 124 -1.68 8.43 5.95
CA ASN A 124 -1.43 9.78 5.45
C ASN A 124 -0.46 9.80 4.27
N GLN A 125 0.60 8.97 4.33
CA GLN A 125 1.56 8.90 3.23
C GLN A 125 0.96 8.23 1.99
N MET A 126 0.15 7.20 2.16
CA MET A 126 -0.59 6.57 1.06
C MET A 126 -1.57 7.57 0.42
N ASP A 127 -2.39 8.24 1.21
CA ASP A 127 -3.34 9.26 0.74
C ASP A 127 -2.63 10.36 -0.04
N LYS A 128 -1.49 10.83 0.47
CA LYS A 128 -0.66 11.83 -0.21
C LYS A 128 -0.21 11.37 -1.60
N HIS A 129 0.21 10.13 -1.74
CA HIS A 129 0.61 9.58 -3.04
C HIS A 129 -0.58 9.48 -4.00
N VAL A 130 -1.75 9.05 -3.53
CA VAL A 130 -2.97 8.98 -4.34
C VAL A 130 -3.38 10.37 -4.81
N TYR A 131 -3.40 11.39 -3.94
CA TYR A 131 -3.70 12.77 -4.31
C TYR A 131 -2.68 13.36 -5.29
N GLN A 132 -1.39 13.06 -5.12
CA GLN A 132 -0.36 13.46 -6.10
C GLN A 132 -0.60 12.84 -7.47
N ALA A 133 -0.97 11.55 -7.52
CA ALA A 133 -1.30 10.88 -8.78
C ALA A 133 -2.54 11.49 -9.44
N MET A 134 -3.57 11.84 -8.67
CA MET A 134 -4.77 12.54 -9.18
C MET A 134 -4.42 13.91 -9.75
N LEU A 135 -3.57 14.70 -9.08
CA LEU A 135 -3.13 16.00 -9.57
C LEU A 135 -2.32 15.87 -10.87
N LEU A 136 -1.45 14.87 -10.96
CA LEU A 136 -0.70 14.60 -12.18
C LEU A 136 -1.63 14.18 -13.32
N ALA A 137 -2.62 13.34 -13.04
CA ALA A 137 -3.61 12.93 -14.03
C ALA A 137 -4.46 14.11 -14.53
N SER A 138 -4.83 15.04 -13.66
CA SER A 138 -5.57 16.25 -14.05
C SER A 138 -4.79 17.21 -14.94
N ARG A 139 -3.44 17.18 -14.83
CA ARG A 139 -2.53 17.98 -15.69
C ARG A 139 -2.16 17.29 -16.98
N ALA A 140 -2.27 15.98 -17.05
CA ALA A 140 -2.12 15.24 -18.29
C ALA A 140 -3.33 15.60 -19.15
N GLY A 141 -3.09 16.36 -20.24
CA GLY A 141 -4.15 16.72 -21.18
C GLY A 141 -4.91 15.48 -21.63
N ALA A 142 -6.20 15.62 -21.89
CA ALA A 142 -7.01 14.56 -22.47
C ALA A 142 -6.40 14.12 -23.81
N ALA A 143 -5.88 12.90 -23.83
CA ALA A 143 -5.39 12.27 -25.05
C ALA A 143 -6.55 11.80 -25.92
#